data_22899bb1a6c3b893ed01ae2f277ce0f1
#
_entry.id   22899bb1a6c3b893ed01ae2f277ce0f1
#
_cell.length_a   1.000
_cell.length_b   1.000
_cell.length_c   1.000
_cell.angle_alpha   90.00
_cell.angle_beta   90.00
_cell.angle_gamma   90.00
#
_symmetry.space_group_name_H-M   'P 1'
#
loop_
_entity.id
_entity.type
_entity.pdbx_description
1 polymer ?
#
loop_
_entity_poly.entity_id
_entity_poly.type
_entity_poly.pdbx_seq_one_letter_code
_entity_poly.pdbx_strand_id
1 'polypeptide(L)'
;MIDLSGTVTLVTGGTMGIGLATGLAYGRAGSRVVLTHRWGSADEEEVHERFRVVGAPEPMIVEADVSRDEDTAALMDRIAEEHDDIRVLVSNVAFGLRVTGIDEYERRGLAQSIDYSTWPMVAYTRAIHERFGRYPRYVIGMSSDGPDGFFQNYDFVAMSKAMLETMCRYLNFRLFDERVRFNVIRSRLVRTASFDATFGAEFHEFLEALGGFDDCYTEPEQIGDVALALGSGLMDAVGGQVIMVDKGFEFFDNLMGIGERARKRGVRIAGPTQTEEE
;
A
#
# COMPACT_ATOMS: atom_id res chain seq x y z
N MET A 1 -11.85 19.48 10.54
CA MET A 1 -11.72 18.04 10.87
C MET A 1 -12.39 17.28 9.74
N ILE A 2 -11.78 16.22 9.20
CA ILE A 2 -12.42 15.37 8.18
C ILE A 2 -13.53 14.59 8.89
N ASP A 3 -14.74 14.59 8.33
CA ASP A 3 -15.88 13.82 8.81
C ASP A 3 -16.40 12.93 7.67
N LEU A 4 -16.32 11.63 7.88
CA LEU A 4 -16.78 10.58 6.96
C LEU A 4 -17.92 9.75 7.58
N SER A 5 -18.60 10.30 8.58
CA SER A 5 -19.76 9.65 9.20
C SER A 5 -20.81 9.28 8.15
N GLY A 6 -21.35 8.07 8.23
CA GLY A 6 -22.33 7.55 7.27
C GLY A 6 -21.72 7.05 5.94
N THR A 7 -20.39 7.03 5.81
CA THR A 7 -19.73 6.45 4.63
C THR A 7 -19.09 5.09 4.95
N VAL A 8 -18.86 4.27 3.93
CA VAL A 8 -18.18 2.98 4.03
C VAL A 8 -16.85 3.01 3.30
N THR A 9 -15.82 2.49 3.95
CA THR A 9 -14.48 2.30 3.39
C THR A 9 -14.11 0.83 3.43
N LEU A 10 -13.81 0.25 2.27
CA LEU A 10 -13.32 -1.13 2.13
C LEU A 10 -11.80 -1.12 1.95
N VAL A 11 -11.08 -1.85 2.81
CA VAL A 11 -9.63 -2.00 2.74
C VAL A 11 -9.27 -3.47 2.60
N THR A 12 -8.69 -3.85 1.47
CA THR A 12 -8.23 -5.23 1.27
C THR A 12 -6.90 -5.48 2.00
N GLY A 13 -6.79 -6.63 2.69
CA GLY A 13 -5.63 -6.91 3.54
C GLY A 13 -5.51 -5.89 4.68
N GLY A 14 -6.65 -5.54 5.30
CA GLY A 14 -6.80 -4.45 6.24
C GLY A 14 -6.51 -4.78 7.71
N THR A 15 -6.09 -6.00 8.03
CA THR A 15 -5.95 -6.45 9.43
C THR A 15 -4.54 -6.28 10.01
N MET A 16 -3.57 -5.83 9.21
CA MET A 16 -2.20 -5.56 9.65
C MET A 16 -1.52 -4.46 8.82
N GLY A 17 -0.39 -3.97 9.31
CA GLY A 17 0.51 -3.07 8.61
C GLY A 17 -0.18 -1.82 8.04
N ILE A 18 0.14 -1.48 6.78
CA ILE A 18 -0.41 -0.32 6.07
C ILE A 18 -1.93 -0.38 5.96
N GLY A 19 -2.48 -1.58 5.68
CA GLY A 19 -3.94 -1.76 5.56
C GLY A 19 -4.67 -1.43 6.85
N LEU A 20 -4.19 -1.91 7.99
CA LEU A 20 -4.79 -1.63 9.30
C LEU A 20 -4.65 -0.16 9.68
N ALA A 21 -3.48 0.43 9.48
CA ALA A 21 -3.27 1.85 9.73
C ALA A 21 -4.19 2.73 8.86
N THR A 22 -4.41 2.33 7.60
CA THR A 22 -5.38 2.98 6.70
C THR A 22 -6.80 2.84 7.25
N GLY A 23 -7.21 1.63 7.62
CA GLY A 23 -8.53 1.40 8.23
C GLY A 23 -8.76 2.26 9.48
N LEU A 24 -7.78 2.33 10.37
CA LEU A 24 -7.81 3.17 11.57
C LEU A 24 -7.91 4.67 11.24
N ALA A 25 -7.22 5.15 10.19
CA ALA A 25 -7.32 6.54 9.77
C ALA A 25 -8.75 6.90 9.31
N TYR A 26 -9.36 6.05 8.49
CA TYR A 26 -10.75 6.22 8.07
C TYR A 26 -11.74 6.07 9.21
N GLY A 27 -11.53 5.11 10.11
CA GLY A 27 -12.35 4.91 11.30
C GLY A 27 -12.33 6.13 12.23
N ARG A 28 -11.16 6.73 12.49
CA ARG A 28 -11.03 7.99 13.24
C ARG A 28 -11.80 9.15 12.61
N ALA A 29 -11.98 9.13 11.29
CA ALA A 29 -12.80 10.10 10.58
C ALA A 29 -14.30 9.76 10.56
N GLY A 30 -14.71 8.70 11.26
CA GLY A 30 -16.14 8.30 11.41
C GLY A 30 -16.65 7.36 10.33
N SER A 31 -15.82 6.92 9.37
CA SER A 31 -16.22 5.95 8.35
C SER A 31 -16.51 4.58 8.98
N ARG A 32 -17.51 3.87 8.47
CA ARG A 32 -17.67 2.43 8.67
C ARG A 32 -16.61 1.71 7.87
N VAL A 33 -15.74 0.94 8.52
CA VAL A 33 -14.61 0.31 7.86
C VAL A 33 -14.85 -1.19 7.71
N VAL A 34 -14.64 -1.69 6.49
CA VAL A 34 -14.63 -3.12 6.19
C VAL A 34 -13.19 -3.52 5.88
N LEU A 35 -12.68 -4.49 6.61
CA LEU A 35 -11.32 -5.00 6.49
C LEU A 35 -11.38 -6.43 5.98
N THR A 36 -10.56 -6.77 4.98
CA THR A 36 -10.42 -8.17 4.59
C THR A 36 -9.07 -8.75 5.01
N HIS A 37 -9.05 -10.05 5.21
CA HIS A 37 -7.85 -10.84 5.42
C HIS A 37 -7.99 -12.19 4.70
N ARG A 38 -6.91 -12.99 4.72
CA ARG A 38 -6.88 -14.31 4.11
C ARG A 38 -6.30 -15.33 5.10
N TRP A 39 -6.83 -16.56 5.05
CA TRP A 39 -6.34 -17.71 5.82
C TRP A 39 -6.31 -17.52 7.34
N GLY A 40 -7.30 -16.87 7.90
CA GLY A 40 -7.35 -16.65 9.33
C GLY A 40 -6.13 -15.88 9.85
N SER A 41 -5.52 -15.03 9.01
CA SER A 41 -4.30 -14.29 9.34
C SER A 41 -4.54 -13.08 10.26
N ALA A 42 -5.79 -12.85 10.69
CA ALA A 42 -6.15 -11.76 11.57
C ALA A 42 -6.29 -12.24 13.01
N ASP A 43 -5.74 -11.46 13.94
CA ASP A 43 -6.22 -11.43 15.31
C ASP A 43 -7.36 -10.39 15.37
N GLU A 44 -8.59 -10.84 15.20
CA GLU A 44 -9.74 -9.95 15.10
C GLU A 44 -9.99 -9.18 16.40
N GLU A 45 -9.75 -9.80 17.56
CA GLU A 45 -9.91 -9.14 18.85
C GLU A 45 -8.90 -7.98 19.02
N GLU A 46 -7.65 -8.18 18.61
CA GLU A 46 -6.65 -7.10 18.58
C GLU A 46 -7.08 -5.97 17.65
N VAL A 47 -7.60 -6.29 16.46
CA VAL A 47 -8.07 -5.28 15.50
C VAL A 47 -9.23 -4.49 16.09
N HIS A 48 -10.24 -5.14 16.67
CA HIS A 48 -11.37 -4.49 17.32
C HIS A 48 -10.92 -3.57 18.45
N GLU A 49 -9.96 -4.03 19.29
CA GLU A 49 -9.41 -3.22 20.37
C GLU A 49 -8.71 -1.96 19.84
N ARG A 50 -7.93 -2.08 18.76
CA ARG A 50 -7.26 -0.93 18.14
C ARG A 50 -8.24 0.11 17.61
N PHE A 51 -9.38 -0.31 17.04
CA PHE A 51 -10.45 0.61 16.63
C PHE A 51 -11.11 1.28 17.83
N ARG A 52 -11.36 0.54 18.90
CA ARG A 52 -11.93 1.06 20.15
C ARG A 52 -11.02 2.11 20.80
N VAL A 53 -9.72 1.85 20.86
CA VAL A 53 -8.72 2.77 21.43
C VAL A 53 -8.70 4.12 20.72
N VAL A 54 -8.89 4.14 19.40
CA VAL A 54 -8.90 5.39 18.63
C VAL A 54 -10.30 6.04 18.55
N GLY A 55 -11.31 5.47 19.21
CA GLY A 55 -12.68 5.97 19.21
C GLY A 55 -13.41 5.83 17.87
N ALA A 56 -12.98 4.89 17.04
CA ALA A 56 -13.57 4.61 15.75
C ALA A 56 -14.78 3.66 15.86
N PRO A 57 -15.73 3.69 14.91
CA PRO A 57 -16.76 2.66 14.80
C PRO A 57 -16.12 1.26 14.67
N GLU A 58 -16.77 0.27 15.26
CA GLU A 58 -16.32 -1.12 15.16
C GLU A 58 -16.23 -1.57 13.67
N PRO A 59 -15.11 -2.14 13.23
CA PRO A 59 -14.95 -2.54 11.84
C PRO A 59 -15.67 -3.86 11.57
N MET A 60 -16.14 -4.05 10.33
CA MET A 60 -16.51 -5.37 9.82
C MET A 60 -15.23 -6.06 9.33
N ILE A 61 -14.94 -7.27 9.83
CA ILE A 61 -13.78 -8.07 9.41
C ILE A 61 -14.29 -9.28 8.65
N VAL A 62 -13.76 -9.53 7.45
CA VAL A 62 -14.23 -10.62 6.58
C VAL A 62 -13.03 -11.35 5.96
N GLU A 63 -13.04 -12.68 6.05
CA GLU A 63 -12.08 -13.49 5.30
C GLU A 63 -12.47 -13.52 3.82
N ALA A 64 -11.56 -13.06 2.94
CA ALA A 64 -11.77 -13.06 1.49
C ALA A 64 -10.42 -13.05 0.77
N ASP A 65 -10.24 -13.98 -0.15
CA ASP A 65 -9.08 -14.04 -1.05
C ASP A 65 -9.31 -13.12 -2.25
N VAL A 66 -8.53 -12.06 -2.35
CA VAL A 66 -8.66 -11.04 -3.42
C VAL A 66 -8.43 -11.58 -4.83
N SER A 67 -7.84 -12.77 -4.97
CA SER A 67 -7.59 -13.42 -6.26
C SER A 67 -8.77 -14.28 -6.74
N ARG A 68 -9.85 -14.38 -5.94
CA ARG A 68 -11.01 -15.24 -6.22
C ARG A 68 -12.26 -14.40 -6.41
N ASP A 69 -12.88 -14.55 -7.57
CA ASP A 69 -14.12 -13.82 -7.91
C ASP A 69 -15.28 -14.22 -6.99
N GLU A 70 -15.34 -15.50 -6.57
CA GLU A 70 -16.37 -16.00 -5.67
C GLU A 70 -16.28 -15.35 -4.27
N ASP A 71 -15.06 -15.20 -3.73
CA ASP A 71 -14.85 -14.56 -2.44
C ASP A 71 -15.16 -13.06 -2.53
N THR A 72 -14.82 -12.42 -3.66
CA THR A 72 -15.17 -11.03 -3.91
C THR A 72 -16.69 -10.83 -3.96
N ALA A 73 -17.42 -11.70 -4.65
CA ALA A 73 -18.88 -11.63 -4.72
C ALA A 73 -19.53 -11.85 -3.34
N ALA A 74 -19.10 -12.88 -2.60
CA ALA A 74 -19.59 -13.16 -1.25
C ALA A 74 -19.33 -12.00 -0.28
N LEU A 75 -18.17 -11.35 -0.38
CA LEU A 75 -17.84 -10.14 0.39
C LEU A 75 -18.82 -8.99 0.07
N MET A 76 -19.12 -8.75 -1.21
CA MET A 76 -20.07 -7.69 -1.59
C MET A 76 -21.48 -7.98 -1.04
N ASP A 77 -21.93 -9.24 -1.07
CA ASP A 77 -23.21 -9.63 -0.48
C ASP A 77 -23.21 -9.41 1.03
N ARG A 78 -22.13 -9.80 1.72
CA ARG A 78 -22.01 -9.61 3.18
C ARG A 78 -22.03 -8.12 3.56
N ILE A 79 -21.36 -7.27 2.80
CA ILE A 79 -21.36 -5.81 3.05
C ILE A 79 -22.77 -5.24 2.81
N ALA A 80 -23.47 -5.72 1.81
CA ALA A 80 -24.81 -5.23 1.46
C ALA A 80 -25.91 -5.63 2.47
N GLU A 81 -25.64 -6.53 3.40
CA GLU A 81 -26.55 -6.80 4.52
C GLU A 81 -26.64 -5.63 5.50
N GLU A 82 -25.59 -4.79 5.59
CA GLU A 82 -25.49 -3.71 6.57
C GLU A 82 -25.32 -2.31 5.95
N HIS A 83 -24.95 -2.26 4.65
CA HIS A 83 -24.58 -1.01 3.97
C HIS A 83 -25.13 -0.93 2.54
N ASP A 84 -25.49 0.28 2.11
CA ASP A 84 -26.09 0.55 0.80
C ASP A 84 -25.07 0.96 -0.27
N ASP A 85 -23.83 1.26 0.11
CA ASP A 85 -22.75 1.60 -0.82
C ASP A 85 -21.36 1.45 -0.19
N ILE A 86 -20.34 1.57 -1.03
CA ILE A 86 -18.94 1.67 -0.62
C ILE A 86 -18.37 2.93 -1.27
N ARG A 87 -18.07 3.94 -0.43
CA ARG A 87 -17.54 5.23 -0.90
C ARG A 87 -16.06 5.16 -1.29
N VAL A 88 -15.26 4.44 -0.51
CA VAL A 88 -13.80 4.33 -0.71
C VAL A 88 -13.40 2.87 -0.81
N LEU A 89 -12.61 2.56 -1.83
CA LEU A 89 -11.91 1.28 -1.97
C LEU A 89 -10.42 1.52 -1.84
N VAL A 90 -9.78 0.80 -0.92
CA VAL A 90 -8.32 0.74 -0.79
C VAL A 90 -7.83 -0.65 -1.19
N SER A 91 -7.21 -0.76 -2.37
CA SER A 91 -6.59 -1.98 -2.89
C SER A 91 -5.16 -2.05 -2.35
N ASN A 92 -5.00 -2.75 -1.22
CA ASN A 92 -3.75 -2.75 -0.46
C ASN A 92 -3.00 -4.09 -0.53
N VAL A 93 -3.66 -5.22 -0.76
CA VAL A 93 -3.00 -6.53 -0.81
C VAL A 93 -1.86 -6.51 -1.82
N ALA A 94 -0.74 -7.09 -1.43
CA ALA A 94 0.38 -7.36 -2.31
C ALA A 94 0.94 -8.75 -2.02
N PHE A 95 1.29 -9.46 -3.06
CA PHE A 95 1.98 -10.73 -3.00
C PHE A 95 2.85 -10.90 -4.24
N GLY A 96 4.00 -11.50 -4.06
CA GLY A 96 4.88 -11.89 -5.15
C GLY A 96 5.90 -12.91 -4.67
N LEU A 97 6.27 -13.81 -5.57
CA LEU A 97 7.35 -14.75 -5.33
C LEU A 97 8.69 -14.00 -5.42
N ARG A 98 9.62 -14.38 -4.55
CA ARG A 98 11.01 -13.92 -4.65
C ARG A 98 11.66 -14.54 -5.87
N VAL A 99 12.51 -13.78 -6.55
CA VAL A 99 13.27 -14.21 -7.72
C VAL A 99 14.72 -13.80 -7.54
N THR A 100 15.62 -14.78 -7.54
CA THR A 100 17.07 -14.56 -7.31
C THR A 100 17.88 -14.55 -8.61
N GLY A 101 17.31 -15.08 -9.70
CA GLY A 101 17.96 -15.16 -11.00
C GLY A 101 16.98 -15.44 -12.12
N ILE A 102 17.47 -15.29 -13.38
CA ILE A 102 16.63 -15.43 -14.58
C ILE A 102 15.99 -16.81 -14.71
N ASP A 103 16.63 -17.85 -14.18
CA ASP A 103 16.14 -19.24 -14.26
C ASP A 103 14.88 -19.47 -13.39
N GLU A 104 14.60 -18.56 -12.46
CA GLU A 104 13.40 -18.60 -11.59
C GLU A 104 12.23 -17.78 -12.16
N TYR A 105 12.41 -17.15 -13.34
CA TYR A 105 11.34 -16.38 -13.96
C TYR A 105 10.30 -17.31 -14.60
N GLU A 106 9.22 -17.51 -13.85
CA GLU A 106 8.09 -18.33 -14.31
C GLU A 106 6.86 -17.45 -14.60
N ARG A 107 6.21 -17.71 -15.73
CA ARG A 107 4.96 -17.03 -16.10
C ARG A 107 3.91 -17.12 -14.99
N ARG A 108 3.81 -18.28 -14.32
CA ARG A 108 2.86 -18.50 -13.23
C ARG A 108 3.13 -17.56 -12.05
N GLY A 109 4.39 -17.34 -11.68
CA GLY A 109 4.77 -16.45 -10.58
C GLY A 109 4.37 -14.99 -10.87
N LEU A 110 4.62 -14.52 -12.12
CA LEU A 110 4.18 -13.20 -12.55
C LEU A 110 2.65 -13.07 -12.56
N ALA A 111 1.94 -14.06 -13.12
CA ALA A 111 0.47 -14.06 -13.14
C ALA A 111 -0.10 -13.98 -11.71
N GLN A 112 0.42 -14.80 -10.79
CA GLN A 112 0.00 -14.76 -9.39
C GLN A 112 0.25 -13.39 -8.74
N SER A 113 1.40 -12.75 -9.02
CA SER A 113 1.66 -11.40 -8.50
C SER A 113 0.66 -10.37 -9.03
N ILE A 114 0.22 -10.51 -10.28
CA ILE A 114 -0.83 -9.67 -10.88
C ILE A 114 -2.18 -9.93 -10.20
N ASP A 115 -2.56 -11.19 -10.01
CA ASP A 115 -3.83 -11.60 -9.43
C ASP A 115 -4.02 -11.07 -7.99
N TYR A 116 -2.93 -10.96 -7.23
CA TYR A 116 -2.98 -10.42 -5.86
C TYR A 116 -2.74 -8.94 -5.75
N SER A 117 -1.84 -8.37 -6.55
CA SER A 117 -1.33 -7.01 -6.31
C SER A 117 -1.89 -5.96 -7.26
N THR A 118 -2.46 -6.37 -8.40
CA THR A 118 -2.88 -5.45 -9.46
C THR A 118 -4.36 -5.60 -9.79
N TRP A 119 -4.77 -6.82 -10.13
CA TRP A 119 -6.13 -7.11 -10.60
C TRP A 119 -7.23 -6.78 -9.59
N PRO A 120 -7.04 -6.92 -8.28
CA PRO A 120 -8.08 -6.60 -7.29
C PRO A 120 -8.61 -5.17 -7.38
N MET A 121 -7.80 -4.19 -7.83
CA MET A 121 -8.29 -2.83 -8.02
C MET A 121 -9.42 -2.77 -9.07
N VAL A 122 -9.35 -3.57 -10.15
CA VAL A 122 -10.40 -3.67 -11.15
C VAL A 122 -11.56 -4.53 -10.64
N ALA A 123 -11.25 -5.74 -10.15
CA ALA A 123 -12.24 -6.71 -9.74
C ALA A 123 -13.20 -6.13 -8.68
N TYR A 124 -12.65 -5.53 -7.64
CA TYR A 124 -13.44 -4.92 -6.57
C TYR A 124 -14.21 -3.68 -7.02
N THR A 125 -13.62 -2.82 -7.87
CA THR A 125 -14.34 -1.66 -8.43
C THR A 125 -15.56 -2.11 -9.23
N ARG A 126 -15.43 -3.17 -10.02
CA ARG A 126 -16.55 -3.76 -10.78
C ARG A 126 -17.57 -4.41 -9.87
N ALA A 127 -17.15 -5.25 -8.93
CA ALA A 127 -18.05 -5.93 -8.01
C ALA A 127 -18.86 -4.96 -7.15
N ILE A 128 -18.27 -3.85 -6.71
CA ILE A 128 -18.99 -2.78 -6.02
C ILE A 128 -20.08 -2.19 -6.92
N HIS A 129 -19.74 -1.86 -8.17
CA HIS A 129 -20.74 -1.33 -9.11
C HIS A 129 -21.86 -2.34 -9.41
N GLU A 130 -21.50 -3.61 -9.64
CA GLU A 130 -22.46 -4.68 -9.92
C GLU A 130 -23.44 -4.89 -8.76
N ARG A 131 -22.95 -4.81 -7.52
CA ARG A 131 -23.75 -5.05 -6.32
C ARG A 131 -24.56 -3.86 -5.85
N PHE A 132 -23.99 -2.65 -5.91
CA PHE A 132 -24.58 -1.43 -5.34
C PHE A 132 -25.13 -0.44 -6.39
N GLY A 133 -24.97 -0.75 -7.69
CA GLY A 133 -25.44 0.11 -8.79
C GLY A 133 -24.65 1.41 -8.95
N ARG A 134 -23.52 1.57 -8.24
CA ARG A 134 -22.64 2.73 -8.31
C ARG A 134 -21.19 2.35 -8.07
N TYR A 135 -20.25 3.09 -8.64
CA TYR A 135 -18.83 2.94 -8.39
C TYR A 135 -18.41 3.59 -7.06
N PRO A 136 -17.34 3.11 -6.41
CA PRO A 136 -16.73 3.84 -5.30
C PRO A 136 -16.29 5.22 -5.78
N ARG A 137 -16.46 6.25 -4.97
CA ARG A 137 -16.04 7.61 -5.31
C ARG A 137 -14.52 7.74 -5.40
N TYR A 138 -13.81 7.04 -4.54
CA TYR A 138 -12.35 7.04 -4.46
C TYR A 138 -11.81 5.61 -4.45
N VAL A 139 -10.83 5.37 -5.31
CA VAL A 139 -10.09 4.10 -5.38
C VAL A 139 -8.61 4.39 -5.20
N ILE A 140 -8.00 3.78 -4.20
CA ILE A 140 -6.62 4.01 -3.83
C ILE A 140 -5.87 2.69 -3.92
N GLY A 141 -4.85 2.60 -4.77
CA GLY A 141 -3.94 1.47 -4.85
C GLY A 141 -2.69 1.70 -4.01
N MET A 142 -2.17 0.63 -3.38
CA MET A 142 -0.89 0.67 -2.68
C MET A 142 0.22 0.12 -3.57
N SER A 143 1.18 0.97 -3.92
CA SER A 143 2.39 0.63 -4.69
C SER A 143 3.62 0.68 -3.80
N SER A 144 4.76 0.43 -4.42
CA SER A 144 6.08 0.52 -3.82
C SER A 144 7.05 1.19 -4.80
N ASP A 145 8.26 1.42 -4.37
CA ASP A 145 9.31 2.02 -5.19
C ASP A 145 9.96 1.06 -6.22
N GLY A 146 9.58 -0.22 -6.16
CA GLY A 146 10.07 -1.24 -7.09
C GLY A 146 9.97 -0.93 -8.57
N PRO A 147 8.94 -0.21 -9.09
CA PRO A 147 8.87 0.16 -10.50
C PRO A 147 10.06 0.97 -11.05
N ASP A 148 10.69 1.80 -10.22
CA ASP A 148 11.75 2.72 -10.64
C ASP A 148 13.09 2.46 -9.93
N GLY A 149 13.11 1.62 -8.87
CA GLY A 149 14.29 1.28 -8.10
C GLY A 149 14.55 -0.23 -8.07
N PHE A 150 15.84 -0.62 -8.02
CA PHE A 150 16.20 -2.01 -7.82
C PHE A 150 16.08 -2.39 -6.34
N PHE A 151 15.32 -3.46 -6.08
CA PHE A 151 15.24 -4.13 -4.79
C PHE A 151 15.50 -5.63 -4.99
N GLN A 152 16.38 -6.19 -4.17
CA GLN A 152 16.78 -7.58 -4.29
C GLN A 152 15.56 -8.51 -4.17
N ASN A 153 15.44 -9.47 -5.08
CA ASN A 153 14.38 -10.49 -5.11
C ASN A 153 12.95 -9.94 -5.23
N TYR A 154 12.78 -8.73 -5.75
CA TYR A 154 11.50 -8.00 -5.76
C TYR A 154 10.84 -7.90 -7.15
N ASP A 155 11.40 -8.57 -8.14
CA ASP A 155 11.11 -8.43 -9.58
C ASP A 155 9.61 -8.54 -9.90
N PHE A 156 8.95 -9.62 -9.49
CA PHE A 156 7.52 -9.84 -9.78
C PHE A 156 6.62 -8.84 -9.05
N VAL A 157 6.97 -8.46 -7.84
CA VAL A 157 6.25 -7.42 -7.11
C VAL A 157 6.41 -6.09 -7.85
N ALA A 158 7.64 -5.71 -8.21
CA ALA A 158 7.93 -4.48 -8.94
C ALA A 158 7.13 -4.39 -10.25
N MET A 159 7.13 -5.46 -11.06
CA MET A 159 6.36 -5.53 -12.30
C MET A 159 4.86 -5.38 -12.05
N SER A 160 4.31 -6.03 -11.03
CA SER A 160 2.90 -5.93 -10.68
C SER A 160 2.52 -4.51 -10.23
N LYS A 161 3.41 -3.82 -9.49
CA LYS A 161 3.21 -2.44 -9.05
C LYS A 161 3.31 -1.45 -10.22
N ALA A 162 4.24 -1.63 -11.15
CA ALA A 162 4.30 -0.84 -12.38
C ALA A 162 3.00 -0.95 -13.20
N MET A 163 2.45 -2.16 -13.29
CA MET A 163 1.15 -2.39 -13.93
C MET A 163 0.02 -1.69 -13.19
N LEU A 164 -0.03 -1.78 -11.85
CA LEU A 164 -1.02 -1.11 -11.01
C LEU A 164 -1.04 0.41 -11.26
N GLU A 165 0.12 1.04 -11.31
CA GLU A 165 0.26 2.48 -11.54
C GLU A 165 -0.22 2.91 -12.92
N THR A 166 0.12 2.13 -13.95
CA THR A 166 -0.40 2.40 -15.31
C THR A 166 -1.90 2.17 -15.37
N MET A 167 -2.41 1.09 -14.77
CA MET A 167 -3.83 0.77 -14.71
C MET A 167 -4.63 1.87 -14.01
N CYS A 168 -4.12 2.45 -12.93
CA CYS A 168 -4.73 3.57 -12.22
C CYS A 168 -5.05 4.74 -13.17
N ARG A 169 -4.10 5.13 -14.03
CA ARG A 169 -4.28 6.24 -14.99
C ARG A 169 -5.38 5.94 -16.00
N TYR A 170 -5.41 4.72 -16.54
CA TYR A 170 -6.44 4.30 -17.49
C TYR A 170 -7.82 4.21 -16.84
N LEU A 171 -7.93 3.65 -15.63
CA LEU A 171 -9.20 3.55 -14.93
C LEU A 171 -9.74 4.92 -14.53
N ASN A 172 -8.88 5.84 -14.08
CA ASN A 172 -9.28 7.22 -13.80
C ASN A 172 -9.87 7.90 -15.02
N PHE A 173 -9.31 7.67 -16.21
CA PHE A 173 -9.88 8.18 -17.46
C PHE A 173 -11.19 7.47 -17.82
N ARG A 174 -11.26 6.15 -17.72
CA ARG A 174 -12.44 5.35 -18.09
C ARG A 174 -13.68 5.68 -17.26
N LEU A 175 -13.49 6.04 -15.98
CA LEU A 175 -14.57 6.37 -15.06
C LEU A 175 -14.59 7.86 -14.68
N PHE A 176 -14.01 8.71 -15.54
CA PHE A 176 -13.94 10.15 -15.30
C PHE A 176 -15.32 10.78 -15.20
N ASP A 177 -16.23 10.43 -16.12
CA ASP A 177 -17.60 10.95 -16.18
C ASP A 177 -18.47 10.44 -15.02
N GLU A 178 -18.12 9.27 -14.46
CA GLU A 178 -18.70 8.72 -13.23
C GLU A 178 -18.15 9.41 -11.97
N ARG A 179 -17.25 10.38 -12.16
CA ARG A 179 -16.57 11.14 -11.10
C ARG A 179 -15.74 10.27 -10.15
N VAL A 180 -15.34 9.08 -10.53
CA VAL A 180 -14.43 8.25 -9.75
C VAL A 180 -13.02 8.84 -9.81
N ARG A 181 -12.32 8.84 -8.68
CA ARG A 181 -10.90 9.22 -8.60
C ARG A 181 -10.06 8.02 -8.23
N PHE A 182 -9.21 7.61 -9.17
CA PHE A 182 -8.19 6.60 -8.93
C PHE A 182 -6.87 7.28 -8.63
N ASN A 183 -6.22 6.89 -7.56
CA ASN A 183 -4.86 7.30 -7.23
C ASN A 183 -4.07 6.12 -6.68
N VAL A 184 -2.75 6.22 -6.73
CA VAL A 184 -1.85 5.23 -6.15
C VAL A 184 -0.93 5.93 -5.16
N ILE A 185 -0.75 5.33 -3.99
CA ILE A 185 0.27 5.71 -3.03
C ILE A 185 1.48 4.81 -3.25
N ARG A 186 2.62 5.41 -3.53
CA ARG A 186 3.91 4.76 -3.63
C ARG A 186 4.70 5.05 -2.37
N SER A 187 5.14 4.01 -1.68
CA SER A 187 5.95 4.12 -0.47
C SER A 187 7.26 3.35 -0.61
N ARG A 188 8.27 3.74 0.16
CA ARG A 188 9.58 3.07 0.19
C ARG A 188 9.78 2.28 1.47
N LEU A 189 10.56 2.80 2.39
CA LEU A 189 10.89 2.17 3.65
C LEU A 189 9.73 2.36 4.62
N VAL A 190 8.83 1.39 4.73
CA VAL A 190 7.71 1.43 5.68
C VAL A 190 7.94 0.38 6.77
N ARG A 191 7.87 0.79 8.04
CA ARG A 191 8.04 -0.10 9.19
C ARG A 191 6.87 -1.07 9.29
N THR A 192 7.01 -2.24 8.69
CA THR A 192 5.99 -3.30 8.73
C THR A 192 6.65 -4.67 8.82
N ALA A 193 5.94 -5.62 9.41
CA ALA A 193 6.37 -7.02 9.41
C ALA A 193 6.61 -7.59 7.99
N SER A 194 5.86 -7.10 6.99
CA SER A 194 6.07 -7.48 5.59
C SER A 194 7.39 -6.96 5.03
N PHE A 195 7.81 -5.75 5.43
CA PHE A 195 9.11 -5.20 5.06
C PHE A 195 10.24 -6.05 5.65
N ASP A 196 10.16 -6.35 6.94
CA ASP A 196 11.15 -7.18 7.64
C ASP A 196 11.22 -8.60 7.05
N ALA A 197 10.08 -9.18 6.72
CA ALA A 197 10.01 -10.49 6.05
C ALA A 197 10.60 -10.48 4.64
N THR A 198 10.58 -9.33 3.94
CA THR A 198 11.08 -9.19 2.57
C THR A 198 12.60 -8.97 2.54
N PHE A 199 13.09 -8.05 3.35
CA PHE A 199 14.48 -7.58 3.28
C PHE A 199 15.38 -8.14 4.38
N GLY A 200 14.81 -8.55 5.53
CA GLY A 200 15.53 -9.19 6.62
C GLY A 200 16.42 -8.26 7.45
N ALA A 201 17.10 -8.84 8.43
CA ALA A 201 17.98 -8.08 9.34
C ALA A 201 19.22 -7.50 8.62
N GLU A 202 19.74 -8.21 7.63
CA GLU A 202 20.95 -7.78 6.88
C GLU A 202 20.76 -6.42 6.21
N PHE A 203 19.55 -6.12 5.75
CA PHE A 203 19.24 -4.82 5.15
C PHE A 203 19.25 -3.69 6.19
N HIS A 204 18.74 -3.95 7.39
CA HIS A 204 18.81 -2.98 8.49
C HIS A 204 20.25 -2.73 8.92
N GLU A 205 21.07 -3.78 9.06
CA GLU A 205 22.49 -3.67 9.37
C GLU A 205 23.24 -2.88 8.29
N PHE A 206 22.92 -3.09 7.03
CA PHE A 206 23.50 -2.33 5.92
C PHE A 206 23.15 -0.83 6.01
N LEU A 207 21.88 -0.49 6.27
CA LEU A 207 21.48 0.91 6.45
C LEU A 207 22.17 1.57 7.67
N GLU A 208 22.31 0.83 8.76
CA GLU A 208 23.07 1.29 9.95
C GLU A 208 24.53 1.57 9.60
N ALA A 209 25.19 0.68 8.87
CA ALA A 209 26.58 0.83 8.45
C ALA A 209 26.79 2.07 7.54
N LEU A 210 25.76 2.48 6.80
CA LEU A 210 25.75 3.70 5.98
C LEU A 210 25.44 4.99 6.79
N GLY A 211 25.37 4.90 8.11
CA GLY A 211 25.13 6.05 8.99
C GLY A 211 23.68 6.18 9.46
N GLY A 212 22.90 5.10 9.37
CA GLY A 212 21.52 4.99 9.83
C GLY A 212 20.54 5.78 8.96
N PHE A 213 19.36 5.21 8.74
CA PHE A 213 18.29 5.79 7.94
C PHE A 213 16.95 5.77 8.68
N ASP A 214 16.96 5.68 10.02
CA ASP A 214 15.75 5.59 10.84
C ASP A 214 14.73 6.70 10.57
N ASP A 215 15.21 7.91 10.33
CA ASP A 215 14.40 9.07 9.99
C ASP A 215 13.85 9.05 8.53
N CYS A 216 14.36 8.14 7.68
CA CYS A 216 13.82 7.90 6.34
C CYS A 216 12.67 6.91 6.33
N TYR A 217 12.53 6.09 7.38
CA TYR A 217 11.39 5.20 7.48
C TYR A 217 10.08 5.96 7.62
N THR A 218 9.08 5.51 6.89
CA THR A 218 7.71 5.97 7.00
C THR A 218 6.94 5.02 7.92
N GLU A 219 6.12 5.55 8.81
CA GLU A 219 5.26 4.73 9.64
C GLU A 219 3.97 4.39 8.88
N PRO A 220 3.37 3.21 9.10
CA PRO A 220 2.11 2.83 8.44
C PRO A 220 1.00 3.87 8.60
N GLU A 221 0.94 4.55 9.75
CA GLU A 221 -0.03 5.59 10.07
C GLU A 221 0.11 6.80 9.12
N GLN A 222 1.32 7.15 8.72
CA GLN A 222 1.57 8.24 7.78
C GLN A 222 1.03 7.92 6.39
N ILE A 223 1.12 6.64 5.96
CA ILE A 223 0.51 6.17 4.72
C ILE A 223 -1.02 6.20 4.83
N GLY A 224 -1.56 5.76 5.96
CA GLY A 224 -3.00 5.80 6.26
C GLY A 224 -3.57 7.22 6.21
N ASP A 225 -2.84 8.20 6.75
CA ASP A 225 -3.25 9.61 6.71
C ASP A 225 -3.28 10.18 5.29
N VAL A 226 -2.33 9.81 4.43
CA VAL A 226 -2.33 10.17 2.99
C VAL A 226 -3.51 9.52 2.27
N ALA A 227 -3.79 8.23 2.55
CA ALA A 227 -4.94 7.54 2.00
C ALA A 227 -6.26 8.22 2.42
N LEU A 228 -6.38 8.59 3.69
CA LEU A 228 -7.53 9.36 4.20
C LEU A 228 -7.68 10.70 3.46
N ALA A 229 -6.60 11.45 3.29
CA ALA A 229 -6.65 12.73 2.56
C ALA A 229 -7.18 12.56 1.14
N LEU A 230 -6.71 11.53 0.41
CA LEU A 230 -7.15 11.21 -0.95
C LEU A 230 -8.63 10.79 -1.05
N GLY A 231 -9.14 10.04 -0.06
CA GLY A 231 -10.50 9.52 -0.07
C GLY A 231 -11.52 10.41 0.66
N SER A 232 -11.07 11.46 1.33
CA SER A 232 -11.93 12.35 2.13
C SER A 232 -12.74 13.36 1.31
N GLY A 233 -12.31 13.66 0.08
CA GLY A 233 -12.81 14.76 -0.73
C GLY A 233 -11.96 16.02 -0.72
N LEU A 234 -11.03 16.17 0.23
CA LEU A 234 -10.11 17.31 0.27
C LEU A 234 -9.24 17.41 -0.98
N MET A 235 -8.88 16.26 -1.55
CA MET A 235 -8.04 16.16 -2.74
C MET A 235 -8.85 15.73 -3.98
N ASP A 236 -10.10 16.15 -4.12
CA ASP A 236 -10.99 15.71 -5.21
C ASP A 236 -10.48 16.11 -6.61
N ALA A 237 -9.62 17.11 -6.70
CA ALA A 237 -8.96 17.50 -7.96
C ALA A 237 -7.79 16.58 -8.35
N VAL A 238 -7.35 15.69 -7.46
CA VAL A 238 -6.23 14.75 -7.69
C VAL A 238 -6.82 13.43 -8.24
N GLY A 239 -6.44 13.07 -9.44
CA GLY A 239 -6.88 11.83 -10.08
C GLY A 239 -5.86 11.31 -11.09
N GLY A 240 -5.68 10.00 -11.16
CA GLY A 240 -4.71 9.34 -12.02
C GLY A 240 -3.26 9.53 -11.59
N GLN A 241 -3.01 9.88 -10.32
CA GLN A 241 -1.70 10.19 -9.83
C GLN A 241 -1.05 9.02 -9.09
N VAL A 242 0.28 8.95 -9.19
CA VAL A 242 1.14 8.15 -8.31
C VAL A 242 1.80 9.13 -7.34
N ILE A 243 1.50 8.99 -6.07
CA ILE A 243 1.92 9.91 -5.02
C ILE A 243 2.98 9.23 -4.18
N MET A 244 4.22 9.75 -4.26
CA MET A 244 5.32 9.27 -3.44
C MET A 244 5.16 9.72 -1.99
N VAL A 245 5.30 8.78 -1.06
CA VAL A 245 5.26 9.01 0.39
C VAL A 245 6.50 8.34 1.01
N ASP A 246 7.60 9.10 1.10
CA ASP A 246 8.92 8.61 1.51
C ASP A 246 9.76 9.67 2.23
N LYS A 247 9.14 10.76 2.69
CA LYS A 247 9.80 11.91 3.31
C LYS A 247 10.86 12.58 2.42
N GLY A 248 10.76 12.38 1.08
CA GLY A 248 11.70 12.91 0.10
C GLY A 248 12.98 12.07 -0.03
N PHE A 249 12.98 10.84 0.48
CA PHE A 249 14.16 9.96 0.44
C PHE A 249 14.58 9.63 -0.99
N GLU A 250 13.65 9.45 -1.91
CA GLU A 250 13.92 9.20 -3.33
C GLU A 250 14.88 10.19 -3.94
N PHE A 251 14.78 11.48 -3.56
CA PHE A 251 15.61 12.55 -4.11
C PHE A 251 17.10 12.38 -3.78
N PHE A 252 17.42 11.85 -2.60
CA PHE A 252 18.80 11.71 -2.16
C PHE A 252 19.26 10.25 -1.98
N ASP A 253 18.45 9.28 -2.40
CA ASP A 253 18.84 7.86 -2.45
C ASP A 253 19.73 7.60 -3.68
N ASN A 254 20.90 8.17 -3.63
CA ASN A 254 21.95 8.02 -4.62
C ASN A 254 23.32 8.15 -3.93
N LEU A 255 24.38 7.79 -4.64
CA LEU A 255 25.73 7.77 -4.07
C LEU A 255 26.14 9.10 -3.44
N MET A 256 25.76 10.23 -4.03
CA MET A 256 26.10 11.56 -3.51
C MET A 256 25.31 11.87 -2.23
N GLY A 257 23.99 11.63 -2.26
CA GLY A 257 23.13 11.90 -1.11
C GLY A 257 23.45 11.00 0.09
N ILE A 258 23.63 9.70 -0.17
CA ILE A 258 24.04 8.72 0.85
C ILE A 258 25.40 9.08 1.43
N GLY A 259 26.39 9.43 0.60
CA GLY A 259 27.72 9.82 1.02
C GLY A 259 27.72 11.11 1.86
N GLU A 260 26.97 12.12 1.46
CA GLU A 260 26.81 13.36 2.22
C GLU A 260 26.16 13.13 3.59
N ARG A 261 25.15 12.26 3.63
CA ARG A 261 24.47 11.90 4.87
C ARG A 261 25.40 11.13 5.82
N ALA A 262 26.12 10.14 5.30
CA ALA A 262 27.12 9.38 6.06
C ALA A 262 28.18 10.31 6.65
N ARG A 263 28.70 11.26 5.85
CA ARG A 263 29.65 12.27 6.29
C ARG A 263 29.11 13.14 7.43
N LYS A 264 27.87 13.63 7.32
CA LYS A 264 27.21 14.42 8.37
C LYS A 264 27.07 13.68 9.69
N ARG A 265 26.95 12.36 9.63
CA ARG A 265 26.86 11.47 10.81
C ARG A 265 28.20 10.95 11.30
N GLY A 266 29.32 11.42 10.73
CA GLY A 266 30.67 11.07 11.15
C GLY A 266 31.14 9.68 10.68
N VAL A 267 30.42 9.06 9.75
CA VAL A 267 30.87 7.80 9.12
C VAL A 267 32.03 8.13 8.18
N ARG A 268 33.19 7.54 8.43
CA ARG A 268 34.36 7.67 7.53
C ARG A 268 34.17 6.73 6.33
N ILE A 269 33.80 7.27 5.20
CA ILE A 269 33.94 6.56 3.93
C ILE A 269 35.44 6.55 3.62
N ALA A 270 36.07 5.38 3.57
CA ALA A 270 37.46 5.24 3.21
C ALA A 270 37.69 5.92 1.84
N GLY A 271 38.36 7.03 1.81
CA GLY A 271 38.85 7.65 0.59
C GLY A 271 39.90 6.77 -0.06
N PRO A 272 40.22 6.98 -1.36
CA PRO A 272 41.35 6.29 -1.96
C PRO A 272 42.57 6.48 -1.09
N THR A 273 43.22 5.41 -0.69
CA THR A 273 44.51 5.44 -0.01
C THR A 273 45.42 6.33 -0.87
N GLN A 274 45.82 7.49 -0.32
CA GLN A 274 46.91 8.21 -0.94
C GLN A 274 48.11 7.25 -0.89
N THR A 275 48.46 6.70 -2.04
CA THR A 275 49.77 6.09 -2.22
C THR A 275 50.76 7.21 -1.95
N GLU A 276 51.47 7.15 -0.83
CA GLU A 276 52.65 7.98 -0.61
C GLU A 276 53.56 7.70 -1.78
N GLU A 277 53.69 8.70 -2.66
CA GLU A 277 54.76 8.73 -3.66
C GLU A 277 56.04 9.03 -2.88
N GLU A 278 56.93 8.03 -2.76
CA GLU A 278 58.34 8.22 -2.42
C GLU A 278 59.11 8.83 -3.58
#